data_a5700f72380d6858fbe1f425e0ac0655
#
_entry.id   a5700f72380d6858fbe1f425e0ac0655
#
_cell.length_a   1.000
_cell.length_b   1.000
_cell.length_c   1.000
_cell.angle_alpha   90.00
_cell.angle_beta   90.00
_cell.angle_gamma   90.00
#
_symmetry.space_group_name_H-M   'P 1'
#
loop_
_entity.id
_entity.type
_entity.pdbx_description
1 polymer ?
#
loop_
_entity_poly.entity_id
_entity_poly.type
_entity_poly.pdbx_seq_one_letter_code
_entity_poly.pdbx_strand_id
1 'polypeptide(L)'
;GSSIRVGSASSQSFRGSTYNLIHASEYAFWNNMEKTIASLFGARTKSAKIVLESTANGMNEAYDLWSSESGYSKMFLGWRMDTDYTLDKPKFNDPTEEELEYSYKNKLSKPQFNWMVNTLRTACANNWNIFNQEYPAQATDAFVASGSPFFPNSFPVLDFKEGYIEYLEPKRFGIY
;
A
#
# COMPACT_ATOMS: atom_id res chain seq x y z
N GLY A 1 -36.13 10.97 6.37
CA GLY A 1 -35.07 10.41 7.23
C GLY A 1 -33.87 9.95 6.38
N SER A 2 -32.72 9.79 6.99
CA SER A 2 -31.53 9.22 6.34
C SER A 2 -31.47 7.72 6.63
N SER A 3 -30.95 6.95 5.69
CA SER A 3 -30.72 5.51 5.87
C SER A 3 -29.28 5.14 5.55
N ILE A 4 -28.75 4.14 6.25
CA ILE A 4 -27.43 3.56 5.99
C ILE A 4 -27.65 2.11 5.58
N ARG A 5 -26.96 1.69 4.51
CA ARG A 5 -26.91 0.30 4.08
C ARG A 5 -25.47 -0.19 4.14
N VAL A 6 -25.24 -1.28 4.83
CA VAL A 6 -23.95 -1.95 4.93
C VAL A 6 -24.06 -3.31 4.23
N GLY A 7 -23.02 -3.72 3.54
CA GLY A 7 -22.99 -5.00 2.85
C GLY A 7 -21.60 -5.39 2.41
N SER A 8 -21.42 -6.64 2.01
CA SER A 8 -20.17 -7.15 1.47
C SER A 8 -19.85 -6.56 0.09
N ALA A 9 -18.57 -6.51 -0.24
CA ALA A 9 -18.06 -6.04 -1.53
C ALA A 9 -18.43 -7.01 -2.66
N SER A 10 -19.65 -6.90 -3.18
CA SER A 10 -20.08 -7.62 -4.37
C SER A 10 -20.86 -6.72 -5.31
N SER A 11 -20.70 -6.93 -6.60
CA SER A 11 -21.36 -6.12 -7.63
C SER A 11 -22.89 -6.19 -7.60
N GLN A 12 -23.46 -7.14 -6.84
CA GLN A 12 -24.89 -7.35 -6.72
C GLN A 12 -25.49 -6.75 -5.44
N SER A 13 -24.70 -6.58 -4.38
CA SER A 13 -25.17 -6.21 -3.05
C SER A 13 -25.88 -4.86 -2.99
N PHE A 14 -25.55 -3.92 -3.87
CA PHE A 14 -26.02 -2.53 -3.82
C PHE A 14 -26.90 -2.12 -5.01
N ARG A 15 -27.30 -3.08 -5.87
CA ARG A 15 -28.18 -2.81 -7.00
C ARG A 15 -29.58 -2.41 -6.53
N GLY A 16 -30.24 -1.57 -7.33
CA GLY A 16 -31.62 -1.13 -7.07
C GLY A 16 -31.77 -0.05 -6.01
N SER A 17 -30.67 0.53 -5.53
CA SER A 17 -30.67 1.68 -4.63
C SER A 17 -29.81 2.80 -5.20
N THR A 18 -30.04 4.01 -4.71
CA THR A 18 -29.27 5.21 -5.09
C THR A 18 -28.68 5.85 -3.86
N TYR A 19 -27.39 6.17 -3.88
CA TYR A 19 -26.63 6.62 -2.72
C TYR A 19 -26.07 8.03 -2.91
N ASN A 20 -26.07 8.83 -1.84
CA ASN A 20 -25.45 10.15 -1.77
C ASN A 20 -24.03 10.10 -1.22
N LEU A 21 -23.70 9.05 -0.48
CA LEU A 21 -22.36 8.76 0.03
C LEU A 21 -22.09 7.27 -0.14
N ILE A 22 -20.94 6.94 -0.68
CA ILE A 22 -20.44 5.58 -0.78
C ILE A 22 -19.09 5.56 -0.08
N HIS A 23 -18.94 4.64 0.88
CA HIS A 23 -17.67 4.35 1.52
C HIS A 23 -17.30 2.90 1.21
N ALA A 24 -16.22 2.73 0.47
CA ALA A 24 -15.67 1.44 0.10
C ALA A 24 -14.43 1.19 0.96
N SER A 25 -14.57 0.35 1.98
CA SER A 25 -13.50 -0.01 2.90
C SER A 25 -12.74 -1.23 2.39
N GLU A 26 -11.42 -1.23 2.56
CA GLU A 26 -10.50 -2.31 2.16
C GLU A 26 -10.64 -2.70 0.68
N TYR A 27 -10.84 -1.69 -0.19
CA TYR A 27 -11.16 -1.95 -1.60
C TYR A 27 -10.03 -2.66 -2.37
N ALA A 28 -8.77 -2.55 -1.93
CA ALA A 28 -7.64 -3.24 -2.54
C ALA A 28 -7.68 -4.77 -2.39
N PHE A 29 -8.52 -5.28 -1.46
CA PHE A 29 -8.71 -6.71 -1.21
C PHE A 29 -9.99 -7.25 -1.85
N TRP A 30 -10.72 -6.45 -2.61
CA TRP A 30 -11.97 -6.89 -3.21
C TRP A 30 -11.75 -7.79 -4.41
N ASN A 31 -12.46 -8.89 -4.45
CA ASN A 31 -12.55 -9.71 -5.65
C ASN A 31 -13.27 -8.91 -6.76
N ASN A 32 -12.69 -8.85 -7.97
CA ASN A 32 -13.23 -8.08 -9.10
C ASN A 32 -13.47 -6.60 -8.74
N MET A 33 -12.48 -5.96 -8.16
CA MET A 33 -12.53 -4.57 -7.67
C MET A 33 -13.11 -3.61 -8.71
N GLU A 34 -12.62 -3.62 -9.96
CA GLU A 34 -13.08 -2.72 -11.04
C GLU A 34 -14.59 -2.86 -11.29
N LYS A 35 -15.09 -4.10 -11.41
CA LYS A 35 -16.52 -4.35 -11.67
C LYS A 35 -17.38 -3.91 -10.48
N THR A 36 -16.88 -4.10 -9.27
CA THR A 36 -17.60 -3.70 -8.05
C THR A 36 -17.66 -2.19 -7.94
N ILE A 37 -16.53 -1.50 -8.15
CA ILE A 37 -16.48 -0.04 -8.18
C ILE A 37 -17.39 0.52 -9.28
N ALA A 38 -17.33 0.00 -10.49
CA ALA A 38 -18.20 0.43 -11.60
C ALA A 38 -19.70 0.28 -11.25
N SER A 39 -20.07 -0.82 -10.56
CA SER A 39 -21.44 -1.05 -10.08
C SER A 39 -21.86 -0.01 -9.02
N LEU A 40 -20.97 0.33 -8.09
CA LEU A 40 -21.21 1.37 -7.09
C LEU A 40 -21.36 2.75 -7.72
N PHE A 41 -20.57 3.06 -8.75
CA PHE A 41 -20.72 4.30 -9.53
C PHE A 41 -22.07 4.39 -10.22
N GLY A 42 -22.60 3.28 -10.73
CA GLY A 42 -23.95 3.23 -11.31
C GLY A 42 -25.08 3.44 -10.27
N ALA A 43 -24.81 3.19 -8.99
CA ALA A 43 -25.77 3.33 -7.91
C ALA A 43 -25.71 4.70 -7.19
N ARG A 44 -24.99 5.68 -7.72
CA ARG A 44 -24.80 7.00 -7.09
C ARG A 44 -25.76 8.05 -7.61
N THR A 45 -26.07 9.04 -6.77
CA THR A 45 -26.66 10.31 -7.25
C THR A 45 -25.60 11.14 -7.99
N LYS A 46 -26.04 12.13 -8.76
CA LYS A 46 -25.15 13.03 -9.49
C LYS A 46 -24.16 13.79 -8.58
N SER A 47 -24.57 14.08 -7.36
CA SER A 47 -23.78 14.80 -6.33
C SER A 47 -23.18 13.90 -5.26
N ALA A 48 -23.19 12.60 -5.44
CA ALA A 48 -22.68 11.64 -4.46
C ALA A 48 -21.19 11.84 -4.21
N LYS A 49 -20.80 11.68 -2.95
CA LYS A 49 -19.39 11.57 -2.55
C LYS A 49 -19.00 10.09 -2.49
N ILE A 50 -17.80 9.80 -2.96
CA ILE A 50 -17.25 8.44 -2.92
C ILE A 50 -15.92 8.51 -2.18
N VAL A 51 -15.79 7.67 -1.17
CA VAL A 51 -14.57 7.46 -0.40
C VAL A 51 -14.14 6.03 -0.63
N LEU A 52 -12.93 5.85 -1.15
CA LEU A 52 -12.27 4.55 -1.28
C LEU A 52 -11.14 4.54 -0.25
N GLU A 53 -11.12 3.57 0.64
CA GLU A 53 -10.12 3.46 1.70
C GLU A 53 -9.62 2.02 1.73
N SER A 54 -8.30 1.86 1.88
CA SER A 54 -7.66 0.56 2.00
C SER A 54 -6.23 0.68 2.47
N THR A 55 -5.70 -0.39 3.06
CA THR A 55 -4.25 -0.65 3.05
C THR A 55 -3.82 -1.13 1.66
N ALA A 56 -2.52 -1.06 1.37
CA ALA A 56 -1.99 -1.55 0.10
C ALA A 56 -2.02 -3.09 0.04
N ASN A 57 -2.26 -3.62 -1.16
CA ASN A 57 -2.25 -5.06 -1.41
C ASN A 57 -1.48 -5.37 -2.71
N GLY A 58 -0.18 -5.08 -2.71
CA GLY A 58 0.67 -5.22 -3.88
C GLY A 58 0.36 -4.23 -5.00
N MET A 59 0.95 -4.46 -6.16
CA MET A 59 0.74 -3.66 -7.36
C MET A 59 -0.46 -4.21 -8.16
N ASN A 60 -1.64 -4.15 -7.55
CA ASN A 60 -2.91 -4.57 -8.16
C ASN A 60 -3.68 -3.37 -8.73
N GLU A 61 -4.95 -3.56 -9.08
CA GLU A 61 -5.81 -2.51 -9.64
C GLU A 61 -5.98 -1.30 -8.69
N ALA A 62 -5.81 -1.49 -7.37
CA ALA A 62 -5.82 -0.39 -6.41
C ALA A 62 -4.56 0.48 -6.54
N TYR A 63 -3.41 -0.14 -6.83
CA TYR A 63 -2.19 0.58 -7.16
C TYR A 63 -2.35 1.38 -8.46
N ASP A 64 -2.95 0.78 -9.49
CA ASP A 64 -3.20 1.45 -10.76
C ASP A 64 -4.11 2.66 -10.57
N LEU A 65 -5.17 2.51 -9.79
CA LEU A 65 -6.06 3.62 -9.43
C LEU A 65 -5.35 4.71 -8.61
N TRP A 66 -4.47 4.31 -7.70
CA TRP A 66 -3.65 5.25 -6.91
C TRP A 66 -2.65 5.99 -7.79
N SER A 67 -1.99 5.31 -8.72
CA SER A 67 -0.89 5.86 -9.54
C SER A 67 -1.40 6.71 -10.71
N SER A 68 -2.60 6.41 -11.24
CA SER A 68 -3.18 7.09 -12.39
C SER A 68 -3.78 8.46 -12.04
N GLU A 69 -4.04 9.28 -13.06
CA GLU A 69 -4.86 10.49 -12.96
C GLU A 69 -6.35 10.13 -12.93
N SER A 70 -6.79 9.50 -11.85
CA SER A 70 -8.13 8.94 -11.70
C SER A 70 -9.23 9.96 -11.38
N GLY A 71 -8.88 11.24 -11.19
CA GLY A 71 -9.82 12.28 -10.74
C GLY A 71 -10.18 12.22 -9.25
N TYR A 72 -9.64 11.26 -8.49
CA TYR A 72 -9.76 11.23 -7.03
C TYR A 72 -8.72 12.14 -6.38
N SER A 73 -9.13 12.80 -5.30
CA SER A 73 -8.17 13.39 -4.35
C SER A 73 -7.53 12.26 -3.54
N LYS A 74 -6.21 12.15 -3.61
CA LYS A 74 -5.45 11.09 -2.94
C LYS A 74 -4.97 11.57 -1.59
N MET A 75 -5.11 10.74 -0.56
CA MET A 75 -4.60 10.99 0.78
C MET A 75 -3.90 9.74 1.27
N PHE A 76 -2.64 9.87 1.65
CA PHE A 76 -1.87 8.82 2.29
C PHE A 76 -1.68 9.15 3.78
N LEU A 77 -2.04 8.21 4.64
CA LEU A 77 -1.90 8.32 6.09
C LEU A 77 -0.78 7.38 6.53
N GLY A 78 0.46 7.90 6.56
CA GLY A 78 1.61 7.14 7.05
C GLY A 78 1.61 7.03 8.58
N TRP A 79 2.17 5.96 9.12
CA TRP A 79 2.22 5.68 10.56
C TRP A 79 2.74 6.84 11.43
N ARG A 80 3.62 7.68 10.87
CA ARG A 80 4.19 8.83 11.58
C ARG A 80 3.19 9.93 11.91
N MET A 81 2.01 9.89 11.30
CA MET A 81 0.94 10.89 11.52
C MET A 81 0.13 10.56 12.77
N ASP A 82 0.22 9.34 13.26
CA ASP A 82 -0.46 8.91 14.46
C ASP A 82 0.46 9.10 15.69
N THR A 83 -0.07 9.74 16.73
CA THR A 83 0.67 10.03 17.98
C THR A 83 0.87 8.81 18.85
N ASP A 84 0.11 7.74 18.63
CA ASP A 84 0.22 6.51 19.40
C ASP A 84 1.47 5.69 19.02
N TYR A 85 2.03 5.94 17.81
CA TYR A 85 3.27 5.30 17.36
C TYR A 85 4.51 5.99 17.90
N THR A 86 4.60 6.11 19.23
CA THR A 86 5.71 6.73 19.94
C THR A 86 6.11 5.91 21.16
N LEU A 87 7.38 6.01 21.55
CA LEU A 87 7.93 5.39 22.73
C LEU A 87 8.95 6.34 23.38
N ASP A 88 8.67 6.84 24.57
CA ASP A 88 9.51 7.84 25.25
C ASP A 88 10.91 7.33 25.56
N LYS A 89 11.01 6.07 26.00
CA LYS A 89 12.30 5.46 26.35
C LYS A 89 12.64 4.33 25.39
N PRO A 90 13.89 4.30 24.86
CA PRO A 90 14.30 3.21 24.01
C PRO A 90 14.31 1.88 24.79
N LYS A 91 13.88 0.81 24.15
CA LYS A 91 14.07 -0.56 24.62
C LYS A 91 15.38 -1.17 24.15
N PHE A 92 15.97 -0.62 23.12
CA PHE A 92 17.24 -1.01 22.52
C PHE A 92 18.15 0.21 22.42
N ASN A 93 19.40 0.10 22.89
CA ASN A 93 20.34 1.22 22.98
C ASN A 93 21.41 1.23 21.88
N ASP A 94 21.40 0.25 21.00
CA ASP A 94 22.37 0.00 19.95
C ASP A 94 21.68 -0.03 18.56
N PRO A 95 21.22 1.12 18.06
CA PRO A 95 20.58 1.17 16.75
C PRO A 95 21.56 0.81 15.65
N THR A 96 21.06 0.09 14.63
CA THR A 96 21.84 -0.22 13.43
C THR A 96 21.96 1.00 12.52
N GLU A 97 22.92 0.96 11.59
CA GLU A 97 23.10 2.01 10.59
C GLU A 97 21.84 2.19 9.73
N GLU A 98 21.20 1.09 9.34
CA GLU A 98 19.96 1.08 8.56
C GLU A 98 18.79 1.74 9.30
N GLU A 99 18.64 1.47 10.61
CA GLU A 99 17.62 2.12 11.46
C GLU A 99 17.85 3.64 11.57
N LEU A 100 19.10 4.05 11.69
CA LEU A 100 19.46 5.47 11.71
C LEU A 100 19.19 6.15 10.37
N GLU A 101 19.56 5.51 9.26
CA GLU A 101 19.28 6.00 7.91
C GLU A 101 17.77 6.15 7.65
N TYR A 102 16.98 5.13 8.01
CA TYR A 102 15.52 5.19 7.92
C TYR A 102 14.95 6.37 8.72
N SER A 103 15.43 6.55 9.94
CA SER A 103 15.01 7.66 10.81
C SER A 103 15.31 9.02 10.18
N TYR A 104 16.51 9.18 9.65
CA TYR A 104 16.93 10.42 8.99
C TYR A 104 16.10 10.71 7.74
N LYS A 105 15.96 9.73 6.85
CA LYS A 105 15.17 9.82 5.62
C LYS A 105 13.73 10.24 5.91
N ASN A 106 13.15 9.67 6.96
CA ASN A 106 11.74 9.89 7.31
C ASN A 106 11.54 10.99 8.35
N LYS A 107 12.61 11.68 8.78
CA LYS A 107 12.58 12.79 9.75
C LYS A 107 11.83 12.42 11.04
N LEU A 108 12.14 11.26 11.60
CA LEU A 108 11.46 10.77 12.81
C LEU A 108 11.87 11.59 14.02
N SER A 109 10.93 11.90 14.89
CA SER A 109 11.22 12.36 16.25
C SER A 109 11.85 11.23 17.08
N LYS A 110 12.53 11.58 18.18
CA LYS A 110 13.14 10.56 19.05
C LYS A 110 12.15 9.53 19.58
N PRO A 111 10.95 9.90 20.06
CA PRO A 111 9.93 8.91 20.45
C PRO A 111 9.47 8.00 19.32
N GLN A 112 9.29 8.54 18.11
CA GLN A 112 8.96 7.75 16.91
C GLN A 112 10.08 6.79 16.52
N PHE A 113 11.32 7.24 16.57
CA PHE A 113 12.49 6.40 16.35
C PHE A 113 12.55 5.22 17.33
N ASN A 114 12.39 5.50 18.62
CA ASN A 114 12.36 4.47 19.66
C ASN A 114 11.24 3.44 19.41
N TRP A 115 10.07 3.91 19.02
CA TRP A 115 8.93 3.07 18.68
C TRP A 115 9.22 2.20 17.46
N MET A 116 9.75 2.80 16.40
CA MET A 116 10.10 2.11 15.16
C MET A 116 11.10 0.99 15.40
N VAL A 117 12.22 1.27 16.09
CA VAL A 117 13.25 0.26 16.43
C VAL A 117 12.64 -0.87 17.25
N ASN A 118 11.82 -0.53 18.25
CA ASN A 118 11.14 -1.55 19.04
C ASN A 118 10.22 -2.43 18.18
N THR A 119 9.38 -1.84 17.37
CA THR A 119 8.40 -2.56 16.54
C THR A 119 9.08 -3.39 15.47
N LEU A 120 10.08 -2.85 14.78
CA LEU A 120 10.88 -3.56 13.79
C LEU A 120 11.49 -4.84 14.40
N ARG A 121 12.12 -4.71 15.56
CA ARG A 121 12.83 -5.82 16.21
C ARG A 121 11.91 -6.83 16.87
N THR A 122 10.79 -6.40 17.46
CA THR A 122 9.91 -7.30 18.22
C THR A 122 8.74 -7.84 17.42
N ALA A 123 8.02 -6.99 16.70
CA ALA A 123 6.83 -7.38 15.95
C ALA A 123 7.14 -7.83 14.52
N CYS A 124 8.15 -7.23 13.89
CA CYS A 124 8.50 -7.52 12.49
C CYS A 124 9.75 -8.41 12.36
N ALA A 125 10.32 -8.94 13.45
CA ALA A 125 11.48 -9.84 13.46
C ALA A 125 12.69 -9.30 12.64
N ASN A 126 12.98 -8.02 12.71
CA ASN A 126 13.98 -7.30 11.91
C ASN A 126 13.74 -7.33 10.39
N ASN A 127 12.52 -7.58 9.96
CA ASN A 127 12.17 -7.62 8.55
C ASN A 127 11.54 -6.29 8.11
N TRP A 128 12.30 -5.49 7.36
CA TRP A 128 11.87 -4.21 6.82
C TRP A 128 10.68 -4.30 5.85
N ASN A 129 10.56 -5.41 5.12
CA ASN A 129 9.41 -5.60 4.22
C ASN A 129 8.12 -5.72 5.03
N ILE A 130 8.14 -6.48 6.13
CA ILE A 130 7.00 -6.60 7.04
C ILE A 130 6.73 -5.24 7.68
N PHE A 131 7.77 -4.55 8.16
CA PHE A 131 7.60 -3.23 8.76
C PHE A 131 6.98 -2.23 7.78
N ASN A 132 7.49 -2.15 6.56
CA ASN A 132 6.98 -1.22 5.54
C ASN A 132 5.59 -1.59 5.04
N GLN A 133 5.22 -2.85 5.08
CA GLN A 133 3.86 -3.31 4.77
C GLN A 133 2.85 -2.85 5.82
N GLU A 134 3.16 -3.08 7.09
CA GLU A 134 2.25 -2.78 8.21
C GLU A 134 2.30 -1.30 8.64
N TYR A 135 3.48 -0.69 8.55
CA TYR A 135 3.77 0.67 8.99
C TYR A 135 4.49 1.47 7.89
N PRO A 136 3.86 1.69 6.74
CA PRO A 136 4.52 2.41 5.66
C PRO A 136 4.69 3.89 6.00
N ALA A 137 5.85 4.44 5.70
CA ALA A 137 6.12 5.87 5.83
C ALA A 137 5.68 6.67 4.60
N GLN A 138 5.62 6.01 3.43
CA GLN A 138 5.22 6.58 2.15
C GLN A 138 4.35 5.57 1.39
N ALA A 139 3.46 6.07 0.52
CA ALA A 139 2.56 5.21 -0.25
C ALA A 139 3.32 4.20 -1.14
N THR A 140 4.43 4.62 -1.73
CA THR A 140 5.29 3.74 -2.54
C THR A 140 5.81 2.56 -1.76
N ASP A 141 6.22 2.78 -0.51
CA ASP A 141 6.75 1.72 0.35
C ASP A 141 5.67 0.68 0.67
N ALA A 142 4.42 1.14 0.90
CA ALA A 142 3.29 0.28 1.17
C ALA A 142 2.99 -0.70 0.01
N PHE A 143 2.94 -0.19 -1.22
CA PHE A 143 2.62 -1.00 -2.38
C PHE A 143 3.74 -1.98 -2.74
N VAL A 144 5.00 -1.56 -2.62
CA VAL A 144 6.16 -2.43 -2.88
C VAL A 144 6.27 -3.54 -1.84
N ALA A 145 6.10 -3.20 -0.55
CA ALA A 145 6.23 -4.16 0.54
C ALA A 145 5.10 -5.20 0.57
N SER A 146 3.87 -4.80 0.24
CA SER A 146 2.71 -5.71 0.24
C SER A 146 2.66 -6.66 -0.96
N GLY A 147 3.46 -6.42 -2.02
CA GLY A 147 3.60 -7.32 -3.16
C GLY A 147 4.77 -8.28 -2.96
N SER A 148 4.55 -9.58 -3.19
CA SER A 148 5.68 -10.49 -3.44
C SER A 148 6.24 -10.16 -4.82
N PRO A 149 7.40 -9.51 -4.95
CA PRO A 149 7.94 -9.20 -6.27
C PRO A 149 8.22 -10.52 -7.00
N PHE A 150 7.65 -10.68 -8.18
CA PHE A 150 7.92 -11.83 -9.05
C PHE A 150 9.42 -11.91 -9.41
N PHE A 151 10.09 -10.76 -9.34
CA PHE A 151 11.54 -10.64 -9.48
C PHE A 151 12.15 -10.11 -8.18
N PRO A 152 13.21 -10.72 -7.65
CA PRO A 152 13.92 -10.17 -6.49
C PRO A 152 14.46 -8.78 -6.82
N ASN A 153 14.49 -7.88 -5.82
CA ASN A 153 14.95 -6.48 -5.93
C ASN A 153 16.43 -6.31 -6.35
N SER A 154 17.09 -7.39 -6.75
CA SER A 154 18.51 -7.47 -7.14
C SER A 154 18.74 -7.63 -8.63
N PHE A 155 17.83 -7.19 -9.49
CA PHE A 155 18.22 -7.02 -10.89
C PHE A 155 19.17 -5.81 -10.98
N PRO A 156 20.41 -5.99 -11.45
CA PRO A 156 21.24 -4.85 -11.77
C PRO A 156 20.48 -3.99 -12.78
N VAL A 157 20.41 -2.69 -12.51
CA VAL A 157 19.98 -1.71 -13.51
C VAL A 157 20.90 -1.92 -14.70
N LEU A 158 20.38 -2.54 -15.77
CA LEU A 158 21.11 -2.63 -17.02
C LEU A 158 21.20 -1.22 -17.57
N ASP A 159 22.39 -0.65 -17.46
CA ASP A 159 22.73 0.62 -18.06
C ASP A 159 22.66 0.41 -19.58
N PHE A 160 21.55 0.81 -20.19
CA PHE A 160 21.40 0.78 -21.63
C PHE A 160 22.31 1.84 -22.25
N LYS A 161 23.56 1.48 -22.49
CA LYS A 161 24.38 2.22 -23.45
C LYS A 161 23.80 1.98 -24.83
N GLU A 162 23.40 3.05 -25.49
CA GLU A 162 22.93 3.02 -26.88
C GLU A 162 23.84 2.12 -27.75
N GLY A 163 23.27 1.08 -28.34
CA GLY A 163 23.82 0.46 -29.51
C GLY A 163 24.08 -1.05 -29.54
N TYR A 164 23.76 -1.85 -28.52
CA TYR A 164 23.91 -3.31 -28.62
C TYR A 164 22.73 -4.05 -28.01
N ILE A 165 21.92 -4.67 -28.85
CA ILE A 165 21.01 -5.76 -28.45
C ILE A 165 21.81 -7.06 -28.64
N GLU A 166 22.38 -7.56 -27.60
CA GLU A 166 22.92 -8.93 -27.60
C GLU A 166 21.75 -9.88 -27.30
N TYR A 167 21.34 -10.64 -28.30
CA TYR A 167 20.35 -11.71 -28.10
C TYR A 167 21.00 -12.82 -27.28
N LEU A 168 20.67 -12.87 -25.99
CA LEU A 168 20.95 -14.05 -25.18
C LEU A 168 20.00 -15.16 -25.63
N GLU A 169 20.52 -16.23 -26.20
CA GLU A 169 19.73 -17.41 -26.51
C GLU A 169 18.99 -17.91 -25.24
N PRO A 170 17.67 -18.23 -25.33
CA PRO A 170 16.91 -18.69 -24.19
C PRO A 170 17.48 -20.04 -23.73
N LYS A 171 18.12 -20.09 -22.56
CA LYS A 171 18.43 -21.35 -21.88
C LYS A 171 17.12 -22.06 -21.61
N ARG A 172 16.91 -23.23 -22.24
CA ARG A 172 15.78 -24.13 -21.94
C ARG A 172 15.85 -24.52 -20.46
N PHE A 173 14.90 -24.06 -19.67
CA PHE A 173 14.66 -24.61 -18.35
C PHE A 173 14.00 -25.97 -18.53
N GLY A 174 14.73 -27.04 -18.22
CA GLY A 174 14.13 -28.38 -18.10
C GLY A 174 13.21 -28.40 -16.89
N ILE A 175 11.95 -28.73 -17.14
CA ILE A 175 11.01 -29.08 -16.07
C ILE A 175 11.32 -30.54 -15.71
N TYR A 176 11.70 -30.78 -14.46
CA TYR A 176 11.71 -32.09 -13.82
C TYR A 176 10.54 -32.21 -12.87
#